data_39739b10bed642ad1f86e0d2a8f759ba
#
_entry.id   39739b10bed642ad1f86e0d2a8f759ba
#
_cell.length_a   1.000
_cell.length_b   1.000
_cell.length_c   1.000
_cell.angle_alpha   90.00
_cell.angle_beta   90.00
_cell.angle_gamma   90.00
#
_symmetry.space_group_name_H-M   'P 1'
#
loop_
_entity.id
_entity.type
_entity.pdbx_description
1 polymer ?
#
loop_
_entity_poly.entity_id
_entity_poly.type
_entity_poly.pdbx_seq_one_letter_code
_entity_poly.pdbx_strand_id
1 'polypeptide(L)'
;SDAQRYQEVNGTIKNAFGLGTQTNVSPPSAMDLIKIEDNIQMNATKLENELRKEVVPRFPLDQRKIVKPEIVRRKDRVVLRFNGEAMFPSGKQTIDPRFHRFLDGVASKAAAHKKNVLIEAHTDNAPFRTRLFSSNTDLSMARAAQVLAYITSAQNLTQARILAVGKGPYEPLHRNNTARGRAMNRRIEIQFVQNQAEEGSLRLGTSKAPVFKIGQPEGK
;
A
#
# COMPACT_ATOMS: atom_id res chain seq x y z
N SER A 1 0.05 26.81 30.38
CA SER A 1 1.24 26.06 29.99
C SER A 1 0.87 25.11 28.83
N ASP A 2 1.83 24.72 28.02
CA ASP A 2 1.61 23.87 26.82
C ASP A 2 0.97 22.50 27.16
N ALA A 3 1.22 22.01 28.37
CA ALA A 3 0.60 20.79 28.89
C ALA A 3 -0.93 20.93 29.08
N GLN A 4 -1.42 22.09 29.46
CA GLN A 4 -2.86 22.33 29.59
C GLN A 4 -3.55 22.45 28.24
N ARG A 5 -2.93 23.11 27.26
CA ARG A 5 -3.42 23.18 25.89
C ARG A 5 -3.45 21.79 25.24
N TYR A 6 -2.46 20.95 25.50
CA TYR A 6 -2.42 19.58 24.99
C TYR A 6 -3.55 18.71 25.57
N GLN A 7 -3.88 18.90 26.86
CA GLN A 7 -5.00 18.21 27.51
C GLN A 7 -6.37 18.70 27.00
N GLU A 8 -6.50 19.97 26.73
CA GLU A 8 -7.74 20.56 26.20
C GLU A 8 -8.02 20.10 24.76
N VAL A 9 -7.01 20.11 23.91
CA VAL A 9 -7.10 19.61 22.52
C VAL A 9 -7.39 18.10 22.50
N ASN A 10 -6.76 17.31 23.36
CA ASN A 10 -7.00 15.88 23.48
C ASN A 10 -8.39 15.55 24.01
N GLY A 11 -8.93 16.38 24.93
CA GLY A 11 -10.29 16.27 25.43
C GLY A 11 -11.33 16.60 24.35
N THR A 12 -11.08 17.64 23.56
CA THR A 12 -11.96 18.06 22.46
C THR A 12 -11.98 17.00 21.33
N ILE A 13 -10.85 16.41 21.00
CA ILE A 13 -10.76 15.31 20.02
C ILE A 13 -11.50 14.06 20.52
N LYS A 14 -11.36 13.71 21.80
CA LYS A 14 -12.09 12.56 22.39
C LYS A 14 -13.60 12.76 22.35
N ASN A 15 -14.08 13.97 22.65
CA ASN A 15 -15.52 14.28 22.60
C ASN A 15 -16.07 14.35 21.17
N ALA A 16 -15.32 14.90 20.23
CA ALA A 16 -15.73 15.00 18.82
C ALA A 16 -15.85 13.62 18.15
N PHE A 17 -15.13 12.61 18.64
CA PHE A 17 -15.17 11.24 18.12
C PHE A 17 -16.03 10.26 18.93
N GLY A 18 -16.84 10.75 19.87
CA GLY A 18 -17.77 9.92 20.65
C GLY A 18 -17.08 8.92 21.60
N LEU A 19 -15.84 9.19 22.01
CA LEU A 19 -15.05 8.33 22.90
C LEU A 19 -15.32 8.61 24.40
N GLY A 20 -16.47 9.15 24.73
CA GLY A 20 -16.88 9.56 26.07
C GLY A 20 -17.38 8.43 26.98
N THR A 21 -17.19 7.16 26.68
CA THR A 21 -17.50 6.07 27.60
C THR A 21 -16.22 5.60 28.30
N GLN A 22 -16.22 5.75 29.61
CA GLN A 22 -15.17 5.31 30.52
C GLN A 22 -14.80 3.84 30.28
N THR A 23 -13.70 3.60 29.58
CA THR A 23 -12.94 2.39 29.79
C THR A 23 -11.76 2.76 30.69
N ASN A 24 -11.71 2.20 31.89
CA ASN A 24 -10.56 2.29 32.81
C ASN A 24 -9.37 1.53 32.21
N VAL A 25 -8.87 2.00 31.07
CA VAL A 25 -7.63 1.51 30.51
C VAL A 25 -6.56 2.49 30.95
N SER A 26 -5.75 2.10 31.90
CA SER A 26 -4.55 2.84 32.25
C SER A 26 -3.69 3.02 30.99
N PRO A 27 -3.08 4.19 30.79
CA PRO A 27 -2.16 4.37 29.66
C PRO A 27 -1.05 3.31 29.74
N PRO A 28 -0.61 2.73 28.62
CA PRO A 28 0.42 1.72 28.61
C PRO A 28 1.68 2.25 29.30
N SER A 29 2.31 1.42 30.11
CA SER A 29 3.57 1.76 30.74
C SER A 29 4.69 1.93 29.71
N ALA A 30 5.78 2.63 30.05
CA ALA A 30 6.94 2.74 29.17
C ALA A 30 7.49 1.35 28.75
N MET A 31 7.40 0.39 29.66
CA MET A 31 7.81 -1.00 29.40
C MET A 31 6.89 -1.69 28.40
N ASP A 32 5.58 -1.42 28.44
CA ASP A 32 4.61 -1.96 27.47
C ASP A 32 4.82 -1.36 26.09
N LEU A 33 5.11 -0.07 26.01
CA LEU A 33 5.44 0.60 24.75
C LEU A 33 6.70 0.04 24.11
N ILE A 34 7.74 -0.25 24.91
CA ILE A 34 8.98 -0.88 24.42
C ILE A 34 8.67 -2.29 23.88
N LYS A 35 7.92 -3.12 24.61
CA LYS A 35 7.53 -4.46 24.15
C LYS A 35 6.70 -4.42 22.86
N ILE A 36 5.81 -3.45 22.73
CA ILE A 36 5.02 -3.22 21.54
C ILE A 36 5.93 -2.88 20.35
N GLU A 37 6.88 -1.96 20.54
CA GLU A 37 7.80 -1.56 19.49
C GLU A 37 8.72 -2.71 19.05
N ASP A 38 9.24 -3.51 19.98
CA ASP A 38 10.05 -4.70 19.71
C ASP A 38 9.25 -5.75 18.93
N ASN A 39 8.00 -5.98 19.28
CA ASN A 39 7.12 -6.92 18.57
C ASN A 39 6.83 -6.45 17.14
N ILE A 40 6.59 -5.15 16.95
CA ILE A 40 6.43 -4.52 15.65
C ILE A 40 7.67 -4.76 14.79
N GLN A 41 8.85 -4.49 15.34
CA GLN A 41 10.12 -4.63 14.63
C GLN A 41 10.39 -6.10 14.26
N MET A 42 10.11 -7.03 15.16
CA MET A 42 10.27 -8.46 14.92
C MET A 42 9.34 -8.96 13.81
N ASN A 43 8.07 -8.57 13.84
CA ASN A 43 7.09 -8.94 12.82
C ASN A 43 7.43 -8.35 11.44
N ALA A 44 7.94 -7.12 11.38
CA ALA A 44 8.41 -6.52 10.14
C ALA A 44 9.65 -7.24 9.59
N THR A 45 10.59 -7.63 10.45
CA THR A 45 11.79 -8.40 10.07
C THR A 45 11.42 -9.77 9.51
N LYS A 46 10.47 -10.46 10.17
CA LYS A 46 9.97 -11.75 9.68
C LYS A 46 9.35 -11.62 8.29
N LEU A 47 8.45 -10.65 8.11
CA LEU A 47 7.83 -10.39 6.81
C LEU A 47 8.86 -10.06 5.73
N GLU A 48 9.83 -9.18 6.03
CA GLU A 48 10.90 -8.82 5.09
C GLU A 48 11.69 -10.06 4.65
N ASN A 49 12.09 -10.92 5.60
CA ASN A 49 12.83 -12.14 5.32
C ASN A 49 12.03 -13.12 4.47
N GLU A 50 10.73 -13.27 4.74
CA GLU A 50 9.85 -14.13 3.95
C GLU A 50 9.63 -13.56 2.53
N LEU A 51 9.41 -12.25 2.40
CA LEU A 51 9.33 -11.62 1.07
C LEU A 51 10.60 -11.85 0.26
N ARG A 52 11.77 -11.69 0.88
CA ARG A 52 13.08 -11.86 0.25
C ARG A 52 13.31 -13.32 -0.18
N LYS A 53 12.95 -14.28 0.65
CA LYS A 53 13.21 -15.70 0.40
C LYS A 53 12.16 -16.36 -0.49
N GLU A 54 10.90 -15.99 -0.35
CA GLU A 54 9.79 -16.73 -0.95
C GLU A 54 9.07 -15.98 -2.08
N VAL A 55 9.04 -14.65 -2.04
CA VAL A 55 8.29 -13.85 -3.01
C VAL A 55 9.19 -13.28 -4.10
N VAL A 56 10.29 -12.63 -3.73
CA VAL A 56 11.23 -12.04 -4.70
C VAL A 56 11.75 -13.04 -5.72
N PRO A 57 12.08 -14.32 -5.38
CA PRO A 57 12.51 -15.29 -6.38
C PRO A 57 11.44 -15.68 -7.43
N ARG A 58 10.16 -15.39 -7.15
CA ARG A 58 9.07 -15.65 -8.12
C ARG A 58 8.89 -14.51 -9.12
N PHE A 59 9.60 -13.41 -8.93
CA PHE A 59 9.55 -12.28 -9.86
C PHE A 59 10.17 -12.70 -11.21
N PRO A 60 9.45 -12.56 -12.34
CA PRO A 60 9.97 -12.95 -13.65
C PRO A 60 11.16 -12.05 -14.03
N LEU A 61 12.32 -12.65 -14.14
CA LEU A 61 13.52 -11.97 -14.63
C LEU A 61 13.49 -11.99 -16.15
N ASP A 62 13.24 -10.85 -16.76
CA ASP A 62 13.56 -10.68 -18.16
C ASP A 62 15.08 -10.47 -18.27
N GLN A 63 15.77 -11.31 -19.02
CA GLN A 63 17.22 -11.25 -19.20
C GLN A 63 17.72 -9.91 -19.75
N ARG A 64 16.83 -9.09 -20.30
CA ARG A 64 17.15 -7.79 -20.91
C ARG A 64 16.97 -6.59 -19.96
N LYS A 65 16.27 -6.76 -18.84
CA LYS A 65 15.95 -5.67 -17.89
C LYS A 65 16.01 -6.18 -16.45
N ILE A 66 17.20 -6.48 -15.98
CA ILE A 66 17.43 -7.02 -14.64
C ILE A 66 17.31 -5.89 -13.60
N VAL A 67 16.09 -5.52 -13.27
CA VAL A 67 15.84 -4.78 -12.02
C VAL A 67 15.08 -5.72 -11.10
N LYS A 68 15.81 -6.32 -10.17
CA LYS A 68 15.21 -7.16 -9.12
C LYS A 68 14.28 -6.31 -8.26
N PRO A 69 13.19 -6.88 -7.72
CA PRO A 69 12.40 -6.21 -6.72
C PRO A 69 13.26 -5.79 -5.53
N GLU A 70 13.03 -4.58 -5.05
CA GLU A 70 13.67 -4.02 -3.88
C GLU A 70 12.73 -4.11 -2.68
N ILE A 71 13.24 -4.50 -1.52
CA ILE A 71 12.50 -4.44 -0.27
C ILE A 71 13.08 -3.29 0.55
N VAL A 72 12.21 -2.30 0.82
CA VAL A 72 12.56 -1.11 1.60
C VAL A 72 11.80 -1.16 2.92
N ARG A 73 12.52 -1.19 4.02
CA ARG A 73 11.93 -1.09 5.35
C ARG A 73 11.73 0.35 5.76
N ARG A 74 10.56 0.68 6.24
CA ARG A 74 10.22 1.96 6.87
C ARG A 74 9.71 1.69 8.29
N LYS A 75 9.56 2.75 9.10
CA LYS A 75 9.16 2.62 10.50
C LYS A 75 7.85 1.83 10.69
N ASP A 76 6.86 2.12 9.85
CA ASP A 76 5.47 1.62 9.96
C ASP A 76 5.09 0.61 8.88
N ARG A 77 6.01 0.27 7.96
CA ARG A 77 5.70 -0.58 6.81
C ARG A 77 6.91 -1.24 6.16
N VAL A 78 6.65 -2.33 5.47
CA VAL A 78 7.59 -2.95 4.55
C VAL A 78 7.11 -2.69 3.13
N VAL A 79 7.96 -2.13 2.27
CA VAL A 79 7.65 -1.76 0.89
C VAL A 79 8.35 -2.71 -0.06
N LEU A 80 7.59 -3.38 -0.90
CA LEU A 80 8.08 -4.18 -2.02
C LEU A 80 7.96 -3.32 -3.28
N ARG A 81 9.09 -2.87 -3.82
CA ARG A 81 9.19 -1.98 -4.98
C ARG A 81 9.74 -2.71 -6.18
N PHE A 82 9.15 -2.52 -7.34
CA PHE A 82 9.63 -3.13 -8.58
C PHE A 82 9.24 -2.30 -9.80
N ASN A 83 9.91 -2.59 -10.93
CA ASN A 83 9.66 -1.90 -12.18
C ASN A 83 8.25 -2.22 -12.72
N GLY A 84 7.44 -1.18 -12.91
CA GLY A 84 6.06 -1.31 -13.40
C GLY A 84 5.97 -1.73 -14.87
N GLU A 85 6.96 -1.38 -15.70
CA GLU A 85 6.95 -1.77 -17.12
C GLU A 85 7.23 -3.26 -17.32
N ALA A 86 7.88 -3.91 -16.36
CA ALA A 86 8.06 -5.35 -16.40
C ALA A 86 6.70 -6.07 -16.28
N MET A 87 5.83 -5.59 -15.39
CA MET A 87 4.53 -6.19 -15.12
C MET A 87 3.46 -5.79 -16.14
N PHE A 88 3.54 -4.57 -16.68
CA PHE A 88 2.56 -4.05 -17.63
C PHE A 88 3.22 -3.76 -18.97
N PRO A 89 2.80 -4.40 -20.07
CA PRO A 89 3.24 -3.99 -21.39
C PRO A 89 3.04 -2.49 -21.62
N SER A 90 3.90 -1.90 -22.44
CA SER A 90 3.88 -0.45 -22.66
C SER A 90 2.48 0.07 -23.01
N GLY A 91 2.03 1.10 -22.27
CA GLY A 91 0.71 1.71 -22.45
C GLY A 91 -0.48 0.85 -22.03
N LYS A 92 -0.26 -0.35 -21.53
CA LYS A 92 -1.34 -1.26 -21.08
C LYS A 92 -1.47 -1.26 -19.55
N GLN A 93 -2.67 -1.62 -19.10
CA GLN A 93 -3.02 -1.83 -17.70
C GLN A 93 -3.16 -3.30 -17.34
N THR A 94 -3.17 -4.21 -18.33
CA THR A 94 -3.32 -5.64 -18.11
C THR A 94 -2.02 -6.22 -17.58
N ILE A 95 -2.09 -6.97 -16.47
CA ILE A 95 -0.96 -7.65 -15.87
C ILE A 95 -0.48 -8.76 -16.81
N ASP A 96 0.83 -8.84 -17.03
CA ASP A 96 1.43 -9.96 -17.75
C ASP A 96 1.26 -11.25 -16.91
N PRO A 97 0.69 -12.34 -17.44
CA PRO A 97 0.45 -13.58 -16.71
C PRO A 97 1.68 -14.17 -16.02
N ARG A 98 2.88 -13.88 -16.51
CA ARG A 98 4.13 -14.32 -15.87
C ARG A 98 4.28 -13.80 -14.44
N PHE A 99 3.60 -12.70 -14.08
CA PHE A 99 3.64 -12.11 -12.75
C PHE A 99 2.63 -12.71 -11.77
N HIS A 100 1.73 -13.56 -12.21
CA HIS A 100 0.70 -14.15 -11.34
C HIS A 100 1.31 -14.87 -10.14
N ARG A 101 2.31 -15.75 -10.34
CA ARG A 101 2.97 -16.46 -9.24
C ARG A 101 3.66 -15.55 -8.24
N PHE A 102 4.18 -14.42 -8.70
CA PHE A 102 4.75 -13.41 -7.82
C PHE A 102 3.66 -12.72 -6.99
N LEU A 103 2.57 -12.31 -7.62
CA LEU A 103 1.44 -11.66 -6.94
C LEU A 103 0.70 -12.63 -5.99
N ASP A 104 0.62 -13.92 -6.32
CA ASP A 104 0.10 -14.96 -5.40
C ASP A 104 0.94 -15.01 -4.12
N GLY A 105 2.26 -14.92 -4.25
CA GLY A 105 3.16 -14.84 -3.11
C GLY A 105 2.92 -13.59 -2.26
N VAL A 106 2.72 -12.44 -2.89
CA VAL A 106 2.40 -11.18 -2.21
C VAL A 106 1.08 -11.29 -1.45
N ALA A 107 0.03 -11.79 -2.11
CA ALA A 107 -1.30 -11.98 -1.52
C ALA A 107 -1.26 -12.95 -0.32
N SER A 108 -0.52 -14.07 -0.45
CA SER A 108 -0.32 -15.04 0.62
C SER A 108 0.35 -14.41 1.84
N LYS A 109 1.38 -13.56 1.66
CA LYS A 109 2.04 -12.88 2.78
C LYS A 109 1.15 -11.81 3.42
N ALA A 110 0.38 -11.07 2.65
CA ALA A 110 -0.60 -10.14 3.17
C ALA A 110 -1.65 -10.83 4.05
N ALA A 111 -2.14 -11.99 3.62
CA ALA A 111 -3.08 -12.81 4.39
C ALA A 111 -2.44 -13.36 5.68
N ALA A 112 -1.29 -14.03 5.56
CA ALA A 112 -0.60 -14.70 6.67
C ALA A 112 -0.20 -13.74 7.79
N HIS A 113 0.27 -12.55 7.42
CA HIS A 113 0.66 -11.51 8.37
C HIS A 113 -0.46 -10.55 8.74
N LYS A 114 -1.68 -10.78 8.26
CA LYS A 114 -2.86 -9.93 8.49
C LYS A 114 -2.59 -8.44 8.25
N LYS A 115 -1.74 -8.09 7.29
CA LYS A 115 -1.35 -6.70 7.01
C LYS A 115 -2.37 -6.00 6.12
N ASN A 116 -2.52 -4.69 6.33
CA ASN A 116 -3.14 -3.84 5.34
C ASN A 116 -2.16 -3.62 4.19
N VAL A 117 -2.68 -3.54 2.99
CA VAL A 117 -1.86 -3.38 1.79
C VAL A 117 -2.21 -2.07 1.10
N LEU A 118 -1.21 -1.25 0.86
CA LEU A 118 -1.32 -0.06 0.01
C LEU A 118 -0.53 -0.30 -1.27
N ILE A 119 -1.21 -0.21 -2.40
CA ILE A 119 -0.63 -0.36 -3.74
C ILE A 119 -0.50 1.02 -4.36
N GLU A 120 0.71 1.44 -4.67
CA GLU A 120 0.98 2.70 -5.36
C GLU A 120 1.61 2.43 -6.71
N ALA A 121 1.04 3.03 -7.76
CA ALA A 121 1.60 2.99 -9.10
C ALA A 121 2.09 4.37 -9.52
N HIS A 122 3.30 4.43 -10.05
CA HIS A 122 3.97 5.65 -10.47
C HIS A 122 4.36 5.59 -11.93
N THR A 123 4.41 6.75 -12.58
CA THR A 123 4.94 6.94 -13.93
C THR A 123 6.17 7.84 -13.90
N ASP A 124 6.84 7.96 -15.03
CA ASP A 124 7.73 9.08 -15.27
C ASP A 124 6.92 10.32 -15.69
N ASN A 125 7.62 11.41 -16.02
CA ASN A 125 7.01 12.66 -16.46
C ASN A 125 6.85 12.78 -17.98
N ALA A 126 7.19 11.74 -18.76
CA ALA A 126 6.96 11.79 -20.20
C ALA A 126 5.45 11.88 -20.46
N PRO A 127 4.99 12.85 -21.28
CA PRO A 127 3.58 12.97 -21.58
C PRO A 127 3.02 11.68 -22.16
N PHE A 128 1.95 11.17 -21.55
CA PHE A 128 1.30 9.96 -22.01
C PHE A 128 -0.20 10.22 -22.17
N ARG A 129 -0.69 9.98 -23.36
CA ARG A 129 -2.11 10.08 -23.69
C ARG A 129 -2.46 9.01 -24.71
N THR A 130 -3.54 8.30 -24.46
CA THR A 130 -4.11 7.31 -25.38
C THR A 130 -5.62 7.50 -25.45
N ARG A 131 -6.29 6.69 -26.28
CA ARG A 131 -7.76 6.67 -26.30
C ARG A 131 -8.36 6.22 -24.96
N LEU A 132 -7.65 5.41 -24.18
CA LEU A 132 -8.13 4.86 -22.90
C LEU A 132 -7.72 5.71 -21.69
N PHE A 133 -6.61 6.45 -21.78
CA PHE A 133 -6.06 7.21 -20.67
C PHE A 133 -5.75 8.63 -21.10
N SER A 134 -6.32 9.59 -20.41
CA SER A 134 -6.11 11.01 -20.69
C SER A 134 -4.82 11.56 -20.06
N SER A 135 -4.27 10.84 -19.08
CA SER A 135 -3.08 11.28 -18.33
C SER A 135 -2.26 10.09 -17.77
N ASN A 136 -1.04 10.41 -17.32
CA ASN A 136 -0.20 9.51 -16.56
C ASN A 136 -0.87 9.08 -15.23
N THR A 137 -1.66 9.96 -14.63
CA THR A 137 -2.40 9.66 -13.40
C THR A 137 -3.46 8.59 -13.66
N ASP A 138 -4.24 8.71 -14.76
CA ASP A 138 -5.24 7.71 -15.12
C ASP A 138 -4.62 6.34 -15.38
N LEU A 139 -3.50 6.29 -16.13
CA LEU A 139 -2.76 5.07 -16.38
C LEU A 139 -2.27 4.43 -15.07
N SER A 140 -1.69 5.23 -14.17
CA SER A 140 -1.17 4.74 -12.90
C SER A 140 -2.30 4.23 -12.01
N MET A 141 -3.44 4.92 -11.94
CA MET A 141 -4.60 4.46 -11.18
C MET A 141 -5.14 3.15 -11.72
N ALA A 142 -5.27 3.01 -13.04
CA ALA A 142 -5.74 1.78 -13.66
C ALA A 142 -4.79 0.58 -13.37
N ARG A 143 -3.48 0.81 -13.37
CA ARG A 143 -2.49 -0.22 -13.03
C ARG A 143 -2.56 -0.63 -11.57
N ALA A 144 -2.67 0.34 -10.65
CA ALA A 144 -2.83 0.05 -9.22
C ALA A 144 -4.12 -0.75 -8.95
N ALA A 145 -5.22 -0.38 -9.61
CA ALA A 145 -6.50 -1.08 -9.50
C ALA A 145 -6.44 -2.53 -10.02
N GLN A 146 -5.68 -2.80 -11.09
CA GLN A 146 -5.49 -4.16 -11.59
C GLN A 146 -4.72 -5.04 -10.60
N VAL A 147 -3.67 -4.50 -9.97
CA VAL A 147 -2.94 -5.23 -8.93
C VAL A 147 -3.84 -5.51 -7.72
N LEU A 148 -4.64 -4.51 -7.29
CA LEU A 148 -5.61 -4.67 -6.22
C LEU A 148 -6.60 -5.79 -6.54
N ALA A 149 -7.24 -5.75 -7.71
CA ALA A 149 -8.21 -6.74 -8.13
C ALA A 149 -7.61 -8.16 -8.13
N TYR A 150 -6.37 -8.30 -8.63
CA TYR A 150 -5.68 -9.57 -8.63
C TYR A 150 -5.40 -10.10 -7.21
N ILE A 151 -4.79 -9.28 -6.36
CA ILE A 151 -4.44 -9.68 -4.98
C ILE A 151 -5.69 -10.03 -4.17
N THR A 152 -6.78 -9.29 -4.34
CA THR A 152 -8.05 -9.54 -3.65
C THR A 152 -8.63 -10.89 -4.06
N SER A 153 -8.64 -11.21 -5.37
CA SER A 153 -9.20 -12.47 -5.86
C SER A 153 -8.34 -13.69 -5.51
N ALA A 154 -7.01 -13.55 -5.47
CA ALA A 154 -6.07 -14.66 -5.30
C ALA A 154 -6.16 -15.34 -3.93
N GLN A 155 -6.54 -14.62 -2.85
CA GLN A 155 -6.56 -15.12 -1.48
C GLN A 155 -7.83 -14.78 -0.71
N ASN A 156 -8.91 -14.40 -1.41
CA ASN A 156 -10.17 -13.93 -0.80
C ASN A 156 -9.93 -12.83 0.28
N LEU A 157 -8.94 -11.98 0.04
CA LEU A 157 -8.66 -10.87 0.94
C LEU A 157 -9.81 -9.85 0.86
N THR A 158 -10.29 -9.42 2.02
CA THR A 158 -11.33 -8.41 2.07
C THR A 158 -10.82 -7.08 1.51
N GLN A 159 -11.57 -6.45 0.63
CA GLN A 159 -11.21 -5.15 0.02
C GLN A 159 -10.96 -4.05 1.08
N ALA A 160 -11.58 -4.15 2.26
CA ALA A 160 -11.38 -3.22 3.36
C ALA A 160 -9.90 -3.14 3.85
N ARG A 161 -9.07 -4.10 3.45
CA ARG A 161 -7.65 -4.16 3.85
C ARG A 161 -6.68 -3.79 2.74
N ILE A 162 -7.18 -3.50 1.54
CA ILE A 162 -6.33 -3.17 0.39
C ILE A 162 -6.77 -1.85 -0.21
N LEU A 163 -5.82 -0.94 -0.38
CA LEU A 163 -6.02 0.35 -1.03
C LEU A 163 -5.12 0.45 -2.26
N ALA A 164 -5.63 1.02 -3.36
CA ALA A 164 -4.88 1.28 -4.57
C ALA A 164 -4.88 2.78 -4.89
N VAL A 165 -3.72 3.32 -5.23
CA VAL A 165 -3.51 4.73 -5.52
C VAL A 165 -2.64 4.89 -6.76
N GLY A 166 -3.12 5.67 -7.72
CA GLY A 166 -2.33 6.14 -8.86
C GLY A 166 -1.65 7.46 -8.52
N LYS A 167 -0.33 7.45 -8.43
CA LYS A 167 0.49 8.63 -8.10
C LYS A 167 0.92 9.43 -9.34
N GLY A 168 0.79 8.86 -10.53
CA GLY A 168 1.28 9.51 -11.74
C GLY A 168 2.77 9.88 -11.62
N PRO A 169 3.19 11.03 -12.17
CA PRO A 169 4.58 11.48 -12.15
C PRO A 169 4.97 12.32 -10.91
N TYR A 170 4.08 12.51 -9.95
CA TYR A 170 4.21 13.54 -8.91
C TYR A 170 5.16 13.18 -7.77
N GLU A 171 5.50 11.91 -7.60
CA GLU A 171 6.44 11.44 -6.57
C GLU A 171 7.64 10.69 -7.19
N PRO A 172 8.52 11.39 -7.93
CA PRO A 172 9.67 10.77 -8.56
C PRO A 172 10.74 10.41 -7.54
N LEU A 173 11.32 9.21 -7.65
CA LEU A 173 12.50 8.81 -6.86
C LEU A 173 13.81 9.28 -7.47
N HIS A 174 13.82 9.45 -8.79
CA HIS A 174 15.00 9.85 -9.56
C HIS A 174 14.65 11.00 -10.49
N ARG A 175 15.70 11.74 -10.92
CA ARG A 175 15.53 12.82 -11.90
C ARG A 175 14.98 12.26 -13.21
N ASN A 176 13.96 12.90 -13.76
CA ASN A 176 13.32 12.48 -15.01
C ASN A 176 14.11 12.86 -16.27
N ASN A 177 15.20 13.61 -16.15
CA ASN A 177 16.04 14.07 -17.27
C ASN A 177 16.91 12.96 -17.89
N THR A 178 17.00 11.79 -17.27
CA THR A 178 17.73 10.64 -17.80
C THR A 178 16.79 9.46 -18.10
N ALA A 179 17.12 8.66 -19.11
CA ALA A 179 16.36 7.43 -19.42
C ALA A 179 16.34 6.45 -18.23
N ARG A 180 17.47 6.32 -17.52
CA ARG A 180 17.58 5.48 -16.33
C ARG A 180 16.67 5.99 -15.20
N GLY A 181 16.69 7.31 -14.92
CA GLY A 181 15.83 7.92 -13.90
C GLY A 181 14.35 7.73 -14.20
N ARG A 182 13.93 7.95 -15.45
CA ARG A 182 12.56 7.68 -15.87
C ARG A 182 12.18 6.20 -15.69
N ALA A 183 13.05 5.27 -16.07
CA ALA A 183 12.80 3.84 -15.88
C ALA A 183 12.63 3.45 -14.40
N MET A 184 13.37 4.09 -13.49
CA MET A 184 13.22 3.88 -12.04
C MET A 184 11.96 4.53 -11.47
N ASN A 185 11.45 5.61 -12.09
CA ASN A 185 10.21 6.26 -11.68
C ASN A 185 8.98 5.45 -12.11
N ARG A 186 9.02 4.72 -13.24
CA ARG A 186 7.95 3.80 -13.67
C ARG A 186 7.93 2.54 -12.81
N ARG A 187 7.34 2.65 -11.62
CA ARG A 187 7.38 1.60 -10.60
C ARG A 187 6.02 1.33 -9.98
N ILE A 188 5.93 0.15 -9.39
CA ILE A 188 4.86 -0.24 -8.47
C ILE A 188 5.48 -0.41 -7.09
N GLU A 189 4.80 0.10 -6.08
CA GLU A 189 5.11 -0.14 -4.66
C GLU A 189 3.93 -0.85 -4.01
N ILE A 190 4.20 -2.02 -3.43
CA ILE A 190 3.24 -2.74 -2.60
C ILE A 190 3.73 -2.61 -1.16
N GLN A 191 2.96 -1.88 -0.36
CA GLN A 191 3.33 -1.52 1.00
C GLN A 191 2.49 -2.36 1.97
N PHE A 192 3.15 -3.14 2.81
CA PHE A 192 2.54 -3.89 3.91
C PHE A 192 2.54 -2.99 5.14
N VAL A 193 1.40 -2.40 5.43
CA VAL A 193 1.24 -1.41 6.50
C VAL A 193 0.89 -2.12 7.80
N GLN A 194 1.49 -1.69 8.90
CA GLN A 194 1.19 -2.20 10.23
C GLN A 194 -0.26 -1.87 10.60
N ASN A 195 -1.00 -2.85 11.08
CA ASN A 195 -2.30 -2.62 11.70
C ASN A 195 -2.10 -2.09 13.12
N GLN A 196 -2.29 -0.81 13.32
CA GLN A 196 -2.30 -0.24 14.68
C GLN A 196 -3.46 -0.75 15.55
N ALA A 197 -4.45 -1.40 14.96
CA ALA A 197 -5.63 -1.92 15.67
C ALA A 197 -5.42 -3.26 16.39
N GLU A 198 -4.31 -3.98 16.15
CA GLU A 198 -4.00 -5.22 16.88
C GLU A 198 -3.29 -4.97 18.22
N GLU A 199 -2.87 -3.73 18.47
CA GLU A 199 -2.16 -3.34 19.68
C GLU A 199 -2.99 -2.43 20.57
N GLY A 200 -4.02 -2.99 21.19
CA GLY A 200 -4.77 -2.29 22.23
C GLY A 200 -5.67 -1.19 21.72
N SER A 201 -6.86 -1.56 21.29
CA SER A 201 -8.09 -0.75 21.42
C SER A 201 -8.03 0.73 21.05
N LEU A 202 -7.50 1.08 19.87
CA LEU A 202 -7.98 2.26 19.17
C LEU A 202 -8.89 1.78 18.04
N ARG A 203 -10.14 1.48 18.37
CA ARG A 203 -11.20 1.42 17.37
C ARG A 203 -11.29 2.81 16.75
N LEU A 204 -10.62 2.98 15.62
CA LEU A 204 -11.03 4.02 14.68
C LEU A 204 -12.48 3.72 14.39
N GLY A 205 -13.37 4.62 14.88
CA GLY A 205 -14.77 4.51 14.60
C GLY A 205 -14.97 4.23 13.13
N THR A 206 -15.83 3.28 12.83
CA THR A 206 -16.28 2.98 11.48
C THR A 206 -16.99 4.22 10.95
N SER A 207 -16.21 5.18 10.48
CA SER A 207 -16.72 6.20 9.59
C SER A 207 -17.12 5.44 8.33
N LYS A 208 -18.43 5.30 8.13
CA LYS A 208 -18.99 4.79 6.88
C LYS A 208 -18.35 5.62 5.77
N ALA A 209 -17.41 5.00 5.06
CA ALA A 209 -16.91 5.61 3.84
C ALA A 209 -18.12 5.90 2.94
N PRO A 210 -18.20 7.07 2.31
CA PRO A 210 -19.27 7.37 1.39
C PRO A 210 -19.24 6.32 0.29
N VAL A 211 -20.31 5.54 0.21
CA VAL A 211 -20.51 4.60 -0.90
C VAL A 211 -20.81 5.46 -2.13
N PHE A 212 -19.81 5.63 -2.98
CA PHE A 212 -20.06 6.14 -4.32
C PHE A 212 -20.89 5.11 -5.07
N LYS A 213 -22.19 5.34 -5.16
CA LYS A 213 -23.05 4.62 -6.09
C LYS A 213 -22.69 5.08 -7.49
N ILE A 214 -21.98 4.25 -8.23
CA ILE A 214 -21.86 4.39 -9.69
C ILE A 214 -23.27 4.21 -10.23
N GLY A 215 -23.85 5.28 -10.81
CA GLY A 215 -25.17 5.26 -11.38
C GLY A 215 -25.25 4.18 -12.46
N GLN A 216 -26.26 3.32 -12.36
CA GLN A 216 -26.64 2.46 -13.48
C GLN A 216 -27.16 3.33 -14.60
N PRO A 217 -26.86 3.04 -15.88
CA PRO A 217 -27.48 3.74 -16.97
C PRO A 217 -28.96 3.39 -16.99
N GLU A 218 -29.81 4.42 -16.88
CA GLU A 218 -31.25 4.29 -17.09
C GLU A 218 -31.50 3.80 -18.51
N GLY A 219 -32.14 2.64 -18.60
CA GLY A 219 -32.62 2.10 -19.87
C GLY A 219 -33.72 2.97 -20.46
N LYS A 220 -33.56 3.31 -21.71
CA LYS A 220 -34.63 3.58 -22.67
C LYS A 220 -34.37 2.79 -23.93
#